data_0d19e0a2aefc7c34fde16cdcb3f17b56
#
_entry.id   0d19e0a2aefc7c34fde16cdcb3f17b56
#
_cell.length_a   1.000
_cell.length_b   1.000
_cell.length_c   1.000
_cell.angle_alpha   90.00
_cell.angle_beta   90.00
_cell.angle_gamma   90.00
#
_symmetry.space_group_name_H-M   'P 1'
#
loop_
_entity.id
_entity.type
_entity.pdbx_description
1 polymer ?
#
loop_
_entity_poly.entity_id
_entity_poly.type
_entity_poly.pdbx_seq_one_letter_code
_entity_poly.pdbx_strand_id
1 'polypeptide(L)'
;MKVNFLNFSNPQDHRYFLLTGNELILKEDAVNTILHDLKNNGFKEKVSIYQDDLDKVQEIISRNVGGSLFQENLIIHIKHTSGKFPEKIKLILENNEIFQSANIALIIESSIEKTPATGTWIKSFDANGLIINCNKLMLVEEKIWLKRQLDFLPKDLLPIFGGSIFQNNESNLLGQKNEVEILKL
;
A
#
# COMPACT_ATOMS: atom_id res chain seq x y z
N MET A 1 5.99 -2.12 12.11
CA MET A 1 7.29 -1.95 11.38
C MET A 1 7.13 -0.89 10.28
N LYS A 2 8.17 -0.05 10.03
CA LYS A 2 8.13 0.99 8.98
C LYS A 2 9.23 0.76 7.95
N VAL A 3 8.89 0.82 6.67
CA VAL A 3 9.82 0.63 5.55
C VAL A 3 9.63 1.69 4.46
N ASN A 4 10.69 1.98 3.71
CA ASN A 4 10.58 2.69 2.44
C ASN A 4 10.07 1.74 1.36
N PHE A 5 9.36 2.28 0.36
CA PHE A 5 8.85 1.49 -0.78
C PHE A 5 9.94 0.62 -1.44
N LEU A 6 11.13 1.15 -1.67
CA LEU A 6 12.21 0.37 -2.29
C LEU A 6 12.70 -0.82 -1.46
N ASN A 7 12.45 -0.83 -0.16
CA ASN A 7 12.78 -1.94 0.73
C ASN A 7 11.57 -2.86 0.98
N PHE A 8 10.41 -2.52 0.41
CA PHE A 8 9.22 -3.32 0.43
C PHE A 8 9.27 -4.31 -0.75
N SER A 9 9.52 -5.57 -0.46
CA SER A 9 9.62 -6.63 -1.48
C SER A 9 8.58 -7.73 -1.30
N ASN A 10 8.16 -7.97 -0.06
CA ASN A 10 7.19 -9.01 0.25
C ASN A 10 6.34 -8.59 1.46
N PRO A 11 5.00 -8.68 1.38
CA PRO A 11 4.10 -8.41 2.49
C PRO A 11 4.25 -9.34 3.69
N GLN A 12 4.91 -10.47 3.56
CA GLN A 12 5.10 -11.62 4.46
C GLN A 12 4.47 -11.48 5.85
N ASP A 13 3.49 -12.30 6.15
CA ASP A 13 2.83 -12.43 7.47
C ASP A 13 2.07 -11.20 7.97
N HIS A 14 2.11 -10.08 7.22
CA HIS A 14 1.33 -8.90 7.56
C HIS A 14 -0.05 -8.93 6.88
N ARG A 15 -1.06 -8.49 7.63
CA ARG A 15 -2.43 -8.30 7.11
C ARG A 15 -2.90 -6.86 7.20
N TYR A 16 -2.11 -6.00 7.83
CA TYR A 16 -2.46 -4.61 8.08
C TYR A 16 -1.39 -3.70 7.49
N PHE A 17 -1.79 -2.86 6.54
CA PHE A 17 -0.89 -2.01 5.75
C PHE A 17 -1.34 -0.56 5.78
N LEU A 18 -0.41 0.34 6.09
CA LEU A 18 -0.60 1.79 5.98
C LEU A 18 0.41 2.34 4.97
N LEU A 19 -0.10 2.77 3.82
CA LEU A 19 0.68 3.43 2.79
C LEU A 19 0.60 4.94 2.99
N THR A 20 1.75 5.59 3.13
CA THR A 20 1.85 7.04 3.32
C THR A 20 2.68 7.65 2.19
N GLY A 21 2.62 8.96 2.02
CA GLY A 21 3.34 9.66 0.97
C GLY A 21 2.41 10.19 -0.11
N ASN A 22 2.98 10.88 -1.08
CA ASN A 22 2.26 11.54 -2.15
C ASN A 22 2.53 10.96 -3.55
N GLU A 23 3.39 9.94 -3.65
CA GLU A 23 3.69 9.29 -4.92
C GLU A 23 2.69 8.17 -5.23
N LEU A 24 1.77 8.45 -6.14
CA LEU A 24 0.65 7.56 -6.46
C LEU A 24 1.10 6.25 -7.12
N ILE A 25 2.10 6.31 -7.98
CA ILE A 25 2.62 5.12 -8.68
C ILE A 25 3.20 4.11 -7.70
N LEU A 26 3.95 4.58 -6.69
CA LEU A 26 4.50 3.70 -5.66
C LEU A 26 3.42 3.08 -4.78
N LYS A 27 2.36 3.84 -4.46
CA LYS A 27 1.21 3.30 -3.73
C LYS A 27 0.50 2.23 -4.54
N GLU A 28 0.25 2.48 -5.81
CA GLU A 28 -0.39 1.52 -6.70
C GLU A 28 0.42 0.21 -6.79
N ASP A 29 1.73 0.30 -7.01
CA ASP A 29 2.62 -0.86 -7.07
C ASP A 29 2.61 -1.64 -5.74
N ALA A 30 2.67 -0.93 -4.59
CA ALA A 30 2.60 -1.56 -3.28
C ALA A 30 1.25 -2.23 -3.03
N VAL A 31 0.13 -1.56 -3.35
CA VAL A 31 -1.22 -2.12 -3.21
C VAL A 31 -1.39 -3.37 -4.07
N ASN A 32 -0.92 -3.34 -5.32
CA ASN A 32 -1.00 -4.50 -6.21
C ASN A 32 -0.22 -5.69 -5.65
N THR A 33 0.98 -5.47 -5.12
CA THR A 33 1.79 -6.49 -4.46
C THR A 33 1.08 -7.06 -3.23
N ILE A 34 0.53 -6.20 -2.37
CA ILE A 34 -0.22 -6.59 -1.17
C ILE A 34 -1.48 -7.40 -1.55
N LEU A 35 -2.25 -6.92 -2.51
CA LEU A 35 -3.48 -7.59 -2.94
C LEU A 35 -3.20 -8.97 -3.55
N HIS A 36 -2.11 -9.10 -4.32
CA HIS A 36 -1.69 -10.38 -4.86
C HIS A 36 -1.35 -11.37 -3.75
N ASP A 37 -0.56 -10.95 -2.76
CA ASP A 37 -0.19 -11.79 -1.62
C ASP A 37 -1.40 -12.18 -0.76
N LEU A 38 -2.25 -11.22 -0.40
CA LEU A 38 -3.47 -11.48 0.38
C LEU A 38 -4.41 -12.47 -0.33
N LYS A 39 -4.55 -12.36 -1.66
CA LYS A 39 -5.36 -13.31 -2.44
C LYS A 39 -4.78 -14.72 -2.38
N ASN A 40 -3.47 -14.87 -2.49
CA ASN A 40 -2.78 -16.16 -2.36
C ASN A 40 -2.94 -16.75 -0.95
N ASN A 41 -3.11 -15.90 0.06
CA ASN A 41 -3.38 -16.27 1.45
C ASN A 41 -4.89 -16.42 1.78
N GLY A 42 -5.74 -16.49 0.77
CA GLY A 42 -7.15 -16.83 0.92
C GLY A 42 -8.09 -15.64 1.16
N PHE A 43 -7.63 -14.39 1.07
CA PHE A 43 -8.48 -13.20 1.14
C PHE A 43 -9.06 -12.90 -0.24
N LYS A 44 -10.29 -13.34 -0.50
CA LYS A 44 -10.93 -13.24 -1.83
C LYS A 44 -11.83 -12.01 -1.96
N GLU A 45 -12.54 -11.67 -0.89
CA GLU A 45 -13.47 -10.55 -0.86
C GLU A 45 -12.74 -9.23 -0.56
N LYS A 46 -13.11 -8.16 -1.27
CA LYS A 46 -12.57 -6.81 -1.06
C LYS A 46 -13.67 -5.77 -1.05
N VAL A 47 -13.66 -4.93 0.00
CA VAL A 47 -14.49 -3.73 0.09
C VAL A 47 -13.59 -2.51 0.06
N SER A 48 -13.85 -1.60 -0.89
CA SER A 48 -13.16 -0.29 -0.96
C SER A 48 -14.02 0.78 -0.30
N ILE A 49 -13.43 1.54 0.61
CA ILE A 49 -14.09 2.59 1.37
C ILE A 49 -13.37 3.90 1.12
N TYR A 50 -14.10 4.89 0.67
CA TYR A 50 -13.58 6.22 0.43
C TYR A 50 -13.78 7.13 1.65
N GLN A 51 -13.09 8.25 1.66
CA GLN A 51 -13.06 9.18 2.79
C GLN A 51 -14.45 9.63 3.26
N ASP A 52 -15.42 9.75 2.36
CA ASP A 52 -16.78 10.19 2.67
C ASP A 52 -17.66 9.09 3.31
N ASP A 53 -17.21 7.84 3.20
CA ASP A 53 -17.94 6.64 3.64
C ASP A 53 -17.33 5.98 4.89
N LEU A 54 -16.47 6.66 5.64
CA LEU A 54 -15.73 6.09 6.78
C LEU A 54 -16.64 5.56 7.91
N ASP A 55 -17.88 6.00 8.00
CA ASP A 55 -18.86 5.44 8.96
C ASP A 55 -19.13 3.95 8.71
N LYS A 56 -19.02 3.50 7.49
CA LYS A 56 -19.20 2.10 7.10
C LYS A 56 -18.09 1.18 7.63
N VAL A 57 -16.89 1.74 7.93
CA VAL A 57 -15.75 0.93 8.38
C VAL A 57 -16.06 0.21 9.68
N GLN A 58 -16.58 0.94 10.68
CA GLN A 58 -16.90 0.37 11.99
C GLN A 58 -17.99 -0.71 11.87
N GLU A 59 -18.99 -0.47 11.05
CA GLU A 59 -20.07 -1.43 10.80
C GLU A 59 -19.55 -2.73 10.16
N ILE A 60 -18.68 -2.61 9.14
CA ILE A 60 -18.07 -3.76 8.48
C ILE A 60 -17.19 -4.53 9.46
N ILE A 61 -16.37 -3.84 10.25
CA ILE A 61 -15.52 -4.48 11.26
C ILE A 61 -16.38 -5.24 12.27
N SER A 62 -17.40 -4.59 12.86
CA SER A 62 -18.26 -5.19 13.87
C SER A 62 -19.00 -6.42 13.37
N ARG A 63 -19.43 -6.42 12.11
CA ARG A 63 -20.07 -7.60 11.49
C ARG A 63 -19.10 -8.75 11.27
N ASN A 64 -17.80 -8.46 11.07
CA ASN A 64 -16.80 -9.45 10.71
C ASN A 64 -15.92 -9.92 11.90
N VAL A 65 -15.85 -9.16 12.99
CA VAL A 65 -15.08 -9.56 14.20
C VAL A 65 -15.81 -10.68 14.97
N GLY A 66 -17.13 -10.84 14.82
CA GLY A 66 -17.94 -11.82 15.55
C GLY A 66 -17.71 -13.31 15.19
N GLY A 67 -16.83 -13.63 14.25
CA GLY A 67 -16.26 -14.97 14.08
C GLY A 67 -17.27 -16.08 13.73
N SER A 68 -18.12 -15.90 12.73
CA SER A 68 -18.85 -17.04 12.16
C SER A 68 -17.88 -18.00 11.44
N LEU A 69 -18.02 -19.30 11.64
CA LEU A 69 -17.25 -20.35 10.96
C LEU A 69 -17.39 -20.35 9.43
N PHE A 70 -18.33 -19.56 8.91
CA PHE A 70 -18.62 -19.40 7.48
C PHE A 70 -18.24 -18.02 6.94
N GLN A 71 -17.48 -17.23 7.69
CA GLN A 71 -17.10 -15.88 7.30
C GLN A 71 -15.91 -15.92 6.35
N GLU A 72 -16.08 -15.35 5.16
CA GLU A 72 -15.01 -15.23 4.17
C GLU A 72 -13.94 -14.23 4.63
N ASN A 73 -12.70 -14.48 4.22
CA ASN A 73 -11.59 -13.57 4.50
C ASN A 73 -11.78 -12.28 3.69
N LEU A 74 -11.86 -11.14 4.38
CA LEU A 74 -12.20 -9.83 3.84
C LEU A 74 -11.01 -8.87 3.83
N ILE A 75 -10.77 -8.22 2.71
CA ILE A 75 -9.86 -7.08 2.58
C ILE A 75 -10.67 -5.79 2.70
N ILE A 76 -10.40 -4.99 3.72
CA ILE A 76 -10.92 -3.62 3.84
C ILE A 76 -9.85 -2.67 3.28
N HIS A 77 -10.18 -1.98 2.19
CA HIS A 77 -9.28 -1.06 1.53
C HIS A 77 -9.79 0.38 1.68
N ILE A 78 -9.14 1.16 2.53
CA ILE A 78 -9.53 2.55 2.82
C ILE A 78 -8.68 3.50 1.99
N LYS A 79 -9.34 4.44 1.30
CA LYS A 79 -8.70 5.48 0.51
C LYS A 79 -8.92 6.85 1.14
N HIS A 80 -7.86 7.38 1.77
CA HIS A 80 -7.80 8.74 2.30
C HIS A 80 -6.97 9.62 1.37
N THR A 81 -7.64 10.50 0.63
CA THR A 81 -7.06 11.23 -0.50
C THR A 81 -6.58 12.65 -0.16
N SER A 82 -7.07 13.25 0.94
CA SER A 82 -6.70 14.63 1.29
C SER A 82 -6.93 14.95 2.77
N GLY A 83 -6.24 15.97 3.24
CA GLY A 83 -6.45 16.53 4.58
C GLY A 83 -5.73 15.79 5.71
N LYS A 84 -6.23 16.00 6.91
CA LYS A 84 -5.71 15.34 8.12
C LYS A 84 -6.17 13.89 8.16
N PHE A 85 -5.31 13.02 8.67
CA PHE A 85 -5.68 11.62 8.88
C PHE A 85 -6.96 11.50 9.73
N PRO A 86 -8.00 10.79 9.26
CA PRO A 86 -9.33 10.84 9.86
C PRO A 86 -9.37 10.31 11.29
N GLU A 87 -10.02 11.02 12.19
CA GLU A 87 -10.18 10.62 13.60
C GLU A 87 -10.90 9.28 13.75
N LYS A 88 -11.90 9.01 12.92
CA LYS A 88 -12.61 7.72 12.92
C LYS A 88 -11.68 6.54 12.70
N ILE A 89 -10.73 6.67 11.76
CA ILE A 89 -9.74 5.62 11.51
C ILE A 89 -8.78 5.49 12.71
N LYS A 90 -8.35 6.62 13.29
CA LYS A 90 -7.49 6.57 14.49
C LYS A 90 -8.15 5.80 15.62
N LEU A 91 -9.42 6.09 15.92
CA LEU A 91 -10.18 5.38 16.96
C LEU A 91 -10.28 3.88 16.71
N ILE A 92 -10.51 3.47 15.46
CA ILE A 92 -10.54 2.05 15.08
C ILE A 92 -9.18 1.38 15.34
N LEU A 93 -8.09 2.05 14.99
CA LEU A 93 -6.74 1.54 15.18
C LEU A 93 -6.31 1.52 16.66
N GLU A 94 -6.82 2.44 17.48
CA GLU A 94 -6.58 2.49 18.92
C GLU A 94 -7.30 1.38 19.68
N ASN A 95 -8.51 1.00 19.24
CA ASN A 95 -9.33 -0.03 19.86
C ASN A 95 -8.74 -1.45 19.73
N ASN A 96 -7.78 -1.64 18.84
CA ASN A 96 -7.11 -2.92 18.59
C ASN A 96 -7.99 -4.11 18.16
N GLU A 97 -9.31 -3.99 18.15
CA GLU A 97 -10.22 -5.09 17.79
C GLU A 97 -9.94 -5.64 16.39
N ILE A 98 -9.65 -4.73 15.44
CA ILE A 98 -9.35 -5.12 14.07
C ILE A 98 -8.11 -6.02 13.98
N PHE A 99 -7.11 -5.80 14.84
CA PHE A 99 -5.87 -6.58 14.83
C PHE A 99 -6.02 -7.98 15.45
N GLN A 100 -7.12 -8.22 16.14
CA GLN A 100 -7.44 -9.53 16.72
C GLN A 100 -8.23 -10.41 15.75
N SER A 101 -8.77 -9.83 14.68
CA SER A 101 -9.55 -10.56 13.70
C SER A 101 -8.66 -11.39 12.78
N ALA A 102 -8.89 -12.70 12.72
CA ALA A 102 -8.15 -13.61 11.85
C ALA A 102 -8.55 -13.49 10.38
N ASN A 103 -9.76 -13.04 10.10
CA ASN A 103 -10.39 -13.00 8.77
C ASN A 103 -10.44 -11.59 8.13
N ILE A 104 -9.81 -10.58 8.75
CA ILE A 104 -9.71 -9.23 8.20
C ILE A 104 -8.29 -8.90 7.83
N ALA A 105 -8.08 -8.40 6.61
CA ALA A 105 -6.90 -7.66 6.19
C ALA A 105 -7.27 -6.19 5.94
N LEU A 106 -6.40 -5.26 6.33
CA LEU A 106 -6.65 -3.82 6.20
C LEU A 106 -5.55 -3.17 5.37
N ILE A 107 -5.96 -2.44 4.34
CA ILE A 107 -5.08 -1.59 3.55
C ILE A 107 -5.58 -0.16 3.70
N ILE A 108 -4.74 0.75 4.18
CA ILE A 108 -5.03 2.18 4.27
C ILE A 108 -4.08 2.92 3.35
N GLU A 109 -4.59 3.46 2.24
CA GLU A 109 -3.87 4.44 1.44
C GLU A 109 -4.12 5.83 2.02
N SER A 110 -3.06 6.53 2.42
CA SER A 110 -3.18 7.88 2.97
C SER A 110 -2.31 8.88 2.23
N SER A 111 -2.83 10.08 2.06
CA SER A 111 -2.09 11.21 1.48
C SER A 111 -1.14 11.90 2.46
N ILE A 112 -1.11 11.47 3.74
CA ILE A 112 -0.15 12.05 4.68
C ILE A 112 1.28 11.71 4.27
N GLU A 113 2.15 12.71 4.17
CA GLU A 113 3.55 12.50 3.76
C GLU A 113 4.39 11.87 4.88
N LYS A 114 4.09 12.20 6.12
CA LYS A 114 4.81 11.69 7.29
C LYS A 114 3.85 11.17 8.34
N THR A 115 4.12 9.97 8.82
CA THR A 115 3.43 9.46 10.01
C THR A 115 3.87 10.23 11.23
N PRO A 116 2.95 10.53 12.18
CA PRO A 116 3.34 11.11 13.46
C PRO A 116 4.40 10.26 14.16
N ALA A 117 5.34 10.91 14.84
CA ALA A 117 6.31 10.20 15.67
C ALA A 117 5.69 9.65 16.96
N THR A 118 4.59 10.25 17.40
CA THR A 118 3.88 9.90 18.64
C THR A 118 2.38 9.85 18.40
N GLY A 119 1.69 9.08 19.24
CA GLY A 119 0.24 8.90 19.15
C GLY A 119 -0.13 7.44 19.38
N THR A 120 -1.27 7.19 20.03
CA THR A 120 -1.70 5.84 20.40
C THR A 120 -1.98 5.00 19.16
N TRP A 121 -2.73 5.57 18.20
CA TRP A 121 -3.11 4.86 16.97
C TRP A 121 -1.92 4.42 16.12
N ILE A 122 -0.86 5.27 16.02
CA ILE A 122 0.30 4.93 15.20
C ILE A 122 1.17 3.88 15.89
N LYS A 123 1.30 3.94 17.22
CA LYS A 123 2.00 2.90 18.00
C LYS A 123 1.28 1.57 17.89
N SER A 124 -0.06 1.55 18.00
CA SER A 124 -0.88 0.37 17.83
C SER A 124 -0.71 -0.22 16.43
N PHE A 125 -0.74 0.63 15.39
CA PHE A 125 -0.51 0.17 14.02
C PHE A 125 0.91 -0.36 13.81
N ASP A 126 1.93 0.32 14.32
CA ASP A 126 3.34 -0.10 14.15
C ASP A 126 3.64 -1.44 14.83
N ALA A 127 2.94 -1.74 15.92
CA ALA A 127 3.05 -3.02 16.63
C ALA A 127 2.41 -4.20 15.85
N ASN A 128 1.36 -3.95 15.07
CA ASN A 128 0.54 -4.99 14.44
C ASN A 128 0.62 -5.03 12.91
N GLY A 129 1.14 -3.98 12.28
CA GLY A 129 1.11 -3.81 10.83
C GLY A 129 2.41 -3.29 10.23
N LEU A 130 2.37 -3.10 8.92
CA LEU A 130 3.47 -2.58 8.12
C LEU A 130 3.12 -1.19 7.58
N ILE A 131 3.98 -0.21 7.87
CA ILE A 131 3.88 1.15 7.34
C ILE A 131 4.84 1.28 6.16
N ILE A 132 4.30 1.58 4.98
CA ILE A 132 5.07 1.71 3.73
C ILE A 132 5.09 3.19 3.33
N ASN A 133 6.29 3.73 3.23
CA ASN A 133 6.47 5.12 2.81
C ASN A 133 6.63 5.19 1.30
N CYS A 134 5.65 5.81 0.62
CA CYS A 134 5.58 6.04 -0.83
C CYS A 134 5.76 7.53 -1.14
N ASN A 135 6.79 8.17 -0.61
CA ASN A 135 7.15 9.54 -0.97
C ASN A 135 7.91 9.56 -2.29
N LYS A 136 8.00 10.76 -2.88
CA LYS A 136 8.79 10.99 -4.09
C LYS A 136 10.20 10.43 -3.91
N LEU A 137 10.66 9.69 -4.91
CA LEU A 137 12.00 9.11 -4.96
C LEU A 137 13.06 10.17 -5.31
N MET A 138 14.26 9.99 -4.76
CA MET A 138 15.44 10.70 -5.27
C MET A 138 15.88 10.07 -6.60
N LEU A 139 16.62 10.81 -7.43
CA LEU A 139 17.05 10.35 -8.77
C LEU A 139 17.73 8.98 -8.76
N VAL A 140 18.54 8.70 -7.74
CA VAL A 140 19.19 7.39 -7.59
C VAL A 140 18.19 6.29 -7.29
N GLU A 141 17.21 6.58 -6.43
CA GLU A 141 16.13 5.66 -6.06
C GLU A 141 15.18 5.40 -7.23
N GLU A 142 14.90 6.44 -8.02
CA GLU A 142 14.10 6.35 -9.24
C GLU A 142 14.72 5.40 -10.27
N LYS A 143 16.06 5.48 -10.46
CA LYS A 143 16.79 4.53 -11.31
C LYS A 143 16.71 3.10 -10.81
N ILE A 144 16.76 2.90 -9.50
CA ILE A 144 16.59 1.55 -8.89
C ILE A 144 15.19 1.04 -9.14
N TRP A 145 14.17 1.89 -8.95
CA TRP A 145 12.78 1.53 -9.22
C TRP A 145 12.56 1.17 -10.70
N LEU A 146 13.01 2.03 -11.63
CA LEU A 146 12.89 1.79 -13.06
C LEU A 146 13.59 0.50 -13.49
N LYS A 147 14.78 0.22 -12.96
CA LYS A 147 15.48 -1.04 -13.23
C LYS A 147 14.65 -2.26 -12.82
N ARG A 148 13.92 -2.20 -11.70
CA ARG A 148 13.04 -3.29 -11.27
C ARG A 148 11.82 -3.46 -12.20
N GLN A 149 11.30 -2.34 -12.73
CA GLN A 149 10.20 -2.37 -13.70
C GLN A 149 10.60 -3.00 -15.04
N LEU A 150 11.90 -2.97 -15.36
CA LEU A 150 12.49 -3.48 -16.59
C LEU A 150 13.16 -4.86 -16.46
N ASP A 151 12.97 -5.57 -15.35
CA ASP A 151 13.64 -6.84 -15.09
C ASP A 151 13.24 -7.97 -16.06
N PHE A 152 12.14 -7.80 -16.80
CA PHE A 152 11.72 -8.68 -17.89
C PHE A 152 12.60 -8.57 -19.16
N LEU A 153 13.38 -7.49 -19.30
CA LEU A 153 14.27 -7.30 -20.45
C LEU A 153 15.58 -8.09 -20.31
N PRO A 154 16.16 -8.53 -21.44
CA PRO A 154 17.53 -9.04 -21.49
C PRO A 154 18.54 -8.02 -20.90
N LYS A 155 19.57 -8.53 -20.22
CA LYS A 155 20.53 -7.67 -19.48
C LYS A 155 21.29 -6.68 -20.35
N ASP A 156 21.52 -6.99 -21.60
CA ASP A 156 22.18 -6.13 -22.59
C ASP A 156 21.29 -4.97 -23.06
N LEU A 157 19.97 -5.14 -23.02
CA LEU A 157 19.01 -4.11 -23.40
C LEU A 157 18.64 -3.14 -22.24
N LEU A 158 18.81 -3.59 -20.99
CA LEU A 158 18.51 -2.77 -19.81
C LEU A 158 19.14 -1.39 -19.80
N PRO A 159 20.47 -1.21 -20.10
CA PRO A 159 21.08 0.13 -20.09
C PRO A 159 20.52 1.02 -21.19
N ILE A 160 20.17 0.46 -22.36
CA ILE A 160 19.69 1.20 -23.52
C ILE A 160 18.28 1.75 -23.22
N PHE A 161 17.34 0.88 -22.95
CA PHE A 161 15.95 1.28 -22.69
C PHE A 161 15.81 2.04 -21.37
N GLY A 162 16.44 1.57 -20.30
CA GLY A 162 16.41 2.24 -19.01
C GLY A 162 17.03 3.63 -19.04
N GLY A 163 18.11 3.82 -19.79
CA GLY A 163 18.72 5.12 -20.01
C GLY A 163 17.80 6.08 -20.77
N SER A 164 17.22 5.62 -21.86
CA SER A 164 16.29 6.43 -22.68
C SER A 164 15.03 6.81 -21.92
N ILE A 165 14.36 5.84 -21.28
CA ILE A 165 13.13 6.08 -20.50
C ILE A 165 13.41 7.08 -19.36
N PHE A 166 14.53 6.91 -18.64
CA PHE A 166 14.89 7.80 -17.56
C PHE A 166 15.13 9.23 -18.04
N GLN A 167 15.93 9.41 -19.12
CA GLN A 167 16.23 10.75 -19.66
C GLN A 167 14.98 11.48 -20.12
N ASN A 168 14.06 10.77 -20.76
CA ASN A 168 12.82 11.37 -21.29
C ASN A 168 11.78 11.67 -20.21
N ASN A 169 11.86 10.99 -19.06
CA ASN A 169 10.83 11.01 -18.00
C ASN A 169 11.42 11.21 -16.60
N GLU A 170 12.54 11.92 -16.46
CA GLU A 170 13.15 12.19 -15.17
C GLU A 170 12.17 12.85 -14.20
N SER A 171 12.08 12.34 -12.97
CA SER A 171 11.14 12.79 -11.93
C SER A 171 9.65 12.59 -12.27
N ASN A 172 9.33 11.76 -13.26
CA ASN A 172 7.98 11.44 -13.69
C ASN A 172 7.76 9.91 -13.73
N LEU A 173 7.49 9.29 -12.58
CA LEU A 173 7.30 7.84 -12.48
C LEU A 173 6.13 7.33 -13.34
N LEU A 174 5.08 8.13 -13.50
CA LEU A 174 3.96 7.76 -14.37
C LEU A 174 4.39 7.67 -15.83
N GLY A 175 5.16 8.65 -16.32
CA GLY A 175 5.72 8.63 -17.67
C GLY A 175 6.62 7.41 -17.88
N GLN A 176 7.51 7.13 -16.93
CA GLN A 176 8.39 5.95 -16.99
C GLN A 176 7.58 4.65 -16.99
N LYS A 177 6.54 4.53 -16.14
CA LYS A 177 5.68 3.36 -16.08
C LYS A 177 4.95 3.12 -17.41
N ASN A 178 4.43 4.17 -18.02
CA ASN A 178 3.76 4.08 -19.32
C ASN A 178 4.70 3.56 -20.42
N GLU A 179 5.93 4.08 -20.48
CA GLU A 179 6.94 3.59 -21.44
C GLU A 179 7.30 2.11 -21.17
N VAL A 180 7.41 1.70 -19.91
CA VAL A 180 7.64 0.29 -19.53
C VAL A 180 6.49 -0.59 -20.01
N GLU A 181 5.24 -0.17 -19.82
CA GLU A 181 4.06 -0.95 -20.29
C GLU A 181 4.03 -1.08 -21.82
N ILE A 182 4.45 -0.05 -22.56
CA ILE A 182 4.58 -0.13 -24.03
C ILE A 182 5.61 -1.20 -24.44
N LEU A 183 6.70 -1.34 -23.69
CA LEU A 183 7.72 -2.36 -23.98
C LEU A 183 7.27 -3.80 -23.66
N LYS A 184 6.20 -3.99 -22.92
CA LYS A 184 5.63 -5.31 -22.61
C LYS A 184 4.65 -5.82 -23.67
N LEU A 185 4.23 -4.95 -24.61
CA LEU A 185 3.30 -5.29 -25.72
C LEU A 185 4.04 -5.96 -26.87
#